data_863d9817c081627f20cdcde2809c702c
#
_entry.id   863d9817c081627f20cdcde2809c702c
#
_cell.length_a   1.000
_cell.length_b   1.000
_cell.length_c   1.000
_cell.angle_alpha   90.00
_cell.angle_beta   90.00
_cell.angle_gamma   90.00
#
_symmetry.space_group_name_H-M   'P 1'
#
loop_
_entity.id
_entity.type
_entity.pdbx_description
1 polymer ?
#
loop_
_entity_poly.entity_id
_entity_poly.type
_entity_poly.pdbx_seq_one_letter_code
_entity_poly.pdbx_strand_id
1 'polypeptide(L)'
;MKKATKFLLGGALVILLLTPVSQVKADWHQDNIGWWYSLNNGSYYKNQEVDINGKDYKFDSRGYMITGWQYNVYNDGDYSGWYYYDPVTGEEKRGWQLIDGKWYYLSEFGARFGAQNINGKHYYFDPVNCDMKTGWISNPGYSGTEWNYYDPVSGEEASGWRNIDGKWYYFLHHALKGFQKIGDKSYYFDPVNSDMKTGWISKQGYPGLEWYYYDPESGEGLSGWQTIDGKTYCFDEFGKAFVGQRTLIDGKRYYFDPVTRELITGWVELSGLKYYADPNDGGAFASNKTLIIDGV
;
A
#
# COMPACT_ATOMS: atom_id res chain seq x y z
N MET A 1 99.41 -67.62 1.51
CA MET A 1 99.11 -66.45 2.33
C MET A 1 98.70 -65.34 1.38
N LYS A 2 97.36 -65.01 1.29
CA LYS A 2 96.84 -63.90 0.47
C LYS A 2 96.24 -62.88 1.37
N LYS A 3 96.77 -61.68 1.32
CA LYS A 3 96.25 -60.51 2.07
C LYS A 3 94.99 -60.02 1.40
N ALA A 4 93.91 -59.85 2.19
CA ALA A 4 92.68 -59.23 1.77
C ALA A 4 92.75 -57.69 2.09
N THR A 5 92.58 -56.89 1.08
CA THR A 5 92.49 -55.41 1.17
C THR A 5 91.03 -55.09 1.41
N LYS A 6 90.70 -54.37 2.53
CA LYS A 6 89.39 -53.79 2.85
C LYS A 6 89.28 -52.44 2.16
N PHE A 7 88.27 -52.35 1.27
CA PHE A 7 87.81 -51.05 0.77
C PHE A 7 86.77 -50.51 1.76
N LEU A 8 87.02 -49.32 2.29
CA LEU A 8 86.05 -48.53 3.03
C LEU A 8 85.24 -47.63 2.01
N LEU A 9 83.99 -47.97 1.79
CA LEU A 9 83.05 -47.09 1.11
C LEU A 9 82.54 -46.06 2.12
N GLY A 10 82.98 -44.79 1.96
CA GLY A 10 82.41 -43.62 2.68
C GLY A 10 81.03 -43.28 2.07
N GLY A 11 79.98 -43.69 2.74
CA GLY A 11 78.63 -43.22 2.43
C GLY A 11 78.39 -41.78 2.91
N ALA A 12 78.30 -40.84 1.98
CA ALA A 12 77.83 -39.48 2.32
C ALA A 12 76.31 -39.53 2.62
N LEU A 13 75.95 -39.37 3.87
CA LEU A 13 74.54 -39.22 4.30
C LEU A 13 74.04 -37.83 3.92
N VAL A 14 73.31 -37.73 2.81
CA VAL A 14 72.58 -36.52 2.44
C VAL A 14 71.37 -36.37 3.37
N ILE A 15 71.49 -35.56 4.41
CA ILE A 15 70.35 -35.17 5.24
C ILE A 15 69.58 -34.11 4.44
N LEU A 16 68.47 -34.52 3.79
CA LEU A 16 67.46 -33.61 3.27
C LEU A 16 66.79 -32.98 4.47
N LEU A 17 67.16 -31.75 4.79
CA LEU A 17 66.38 -30.89 5.67
C LEU A 17 65.04 -30.54 4.97
N LEU A 18 64.02 -31.31 5.25
CA LEU A 18 62.64 -30.94 4.92
C LEU A 18 62.28 -29.76 5.83
N THR A 19 62.45 -28.56 5.31
CA THR A 19 61.81 -27.36 5.95
C THR A 19 60.31 -27.59 5.94
N PRO A 20 59.60 -27.46 7.09
CA PRO A 20 58.18 -27.55 7.05
C PRO A 20 57.64 -26.43 6.14
N VAL A 21 56.99 -26.84 5.05
CA VAL A 21 56.21 -25.92 4.25
C VAL A 21 55.09 -25.43 5.19
N SER A 22 55.19 -24.22 5.68
CA SER A 22 54.08 -23.61 6.39
C SER A 22 52.88 -23.65 5.47
N GLN A 23 51.87 -24.44 5.79
CA GLN A 23 50.63 -24.38 5.06
C GLN A 23 50.05 -22.95 5.25
N VAL A 24 49.98 -22.23 4.16
CA VAL A 24 49.28 -20.92 4.14
C VAL A 24 47.81 -21.24 4.43
N LYS A 25 47.33 -20.77 5.57
CA LYS A 25 45.93 -20.91 5.98
C LYS A 25 45.14 -19.79 5.38
N ALA A 26 43.93 -20.10 4.86
CA ALA A 26 43.02 -19.05 4.40
C ALA A 26 42.64 -18.13 5.55
N ASP A 27 42.82 -16.84 5.38
CA ASP A 27 42.57 -15.84 6.42
C ASP A 27 42.35 -14.43 5.87
N TRP A 28 41.76 -13.58 6.71
CA TRP A 28 41.57 -12.15 6.46
C TRP A 28 42.85 -11.38 6.73
N HIS A 29 43.17 -10.43 5.83
CA HIS A 29 44.27 -9.52 5.92
C HIS A 29 43.82 -8.08 5.69
N GLN A 30 44.50 -7.13 6.29
CA GLN A 30 44.29 -5.71 6.10
C GLN A 30 45.60 -4.95 5.87
N ASP A 31 45.56 -4.01 4.95
CA ASP A 31 46.65 -3.03 4.75
C ASP A 31 46.07 -1.59 4.74
N ASN A 32 46.81 -0.63 4.31
CA ASN A 32 46.40 0.76 4.23
C ASN A 32 45.39 1.08 3.12
N ILE A 33 45.07 0.11 2.25
CA ILE A 33 44.08 0.23 1.17
C ILE A 33 42.73 -0.39 1.58
N GLY A 34 42.77 -1.58 2.21
CA GLY A 34 41.55 -2.27 2.61
C GLY A 34 41.76 -3.69 3.09
N TRP A 35 40.66 -4.42 3.23
CA TRP A 35 40.63 -5.83 3.60
C TRP A 35 40.66 -6.72 2.36
N TRP A 36 41.37 -7.87 2.45
CA TRP A 36 41.41 -8.91 1.44
C TRP A 36 41.46 -10.31 2.09
N TYR A 37 41.14 -11.36 1.36
CA TYR A 37 41.09 -12.73 1.89
C TYR A 37 42.03 -13.67 1.14
N SER A 38 43.02 -14.25 1.84
CA SER A 38 43.95 -15.23 1.27
C SER A 38 43.35 -16.63 1.24
N LEU A 39 43.81 -17.43 0.28
CA LEU A 39 43.44 -18.83 0.14
C LEU A 39 44.57 -19.75 0.61
N ASN A 40 44.27 -21.04 0.89
CA ASN A 40 45.24 -22.02 1.35
C ASN A 40 46.41 -22.24 0.36
N ASN A 41 46.26 -21.88 -0.90
CA ASN A 41 47.26 -22.00 -1.94
C ASN A 41 48.11 -20.71 -2.10
N GLY A 42 47.93 -19.72 -1.24
CA GLY A 42 48.63 -18.44 -1.29
C GLY A 42 48.08 -17.41 -2.30
N SER A 43 46.97 -17.75 -3.04
CA SER A 43 46.26 -16.80 -3.86
C SER A 43 45.21 -16.05 -3.00
N TYR A 44 44.43 -15.17 -3.60
CA TYR A 44 43.37 -14.41 -2.94
C TYR A 44 42.18 -14.20 -3.89
N TYR A 45 40.99 -13.92 -3.31
CA TYR A 45 39.81 -13.60 -4.10
C TYR A 45 39.95 -12.25 -4.79
N LYS A 46 39.48 -12.14 -6.03
CA LYS A 46 39.39 -10.89 -6.77
C LYS A 46 38.31 -10.96 -7.85
N ASN A 47 37.68 -9.81 -8.09
CA ASN A 47 36.64 -9.63 -9.10
C ASN A 47 35.53 -10.68 -9.05
N GLN A 48 35.08 -11.03 -7.84
CA GLN A 48 34.04 -12.05 -7.61
C GLN A 48 33.30 -11.84 -6.29
N GLU A 49 32.14 -12.46 -6.20
CA GLU A 49 31.37 -12.65 -4.98
C GLU A 49 31.64 -14.06 -4.45
N VAL A 50 31.76 -14.18 -3.14
CA VAL A 50 32.09 -15.46 -2.49
C VAL A 50 31.44 -15.57 -1.12
N ASP A 51 30.98 -16.78 -0.80
CA ASP A 51 30.62 -17.14 0.58
C ASP A 51 31.90 -17.47 1.36
N ILE A 52 32.06 -16.82 2.51
CA ILE A 52 33.09 -17.12 3.48
C ILE A 52 32.40 -17.38 4.83
N ASN A 53 32.34 -18.65 5.23
CA ASN A 53 31.72 -19.09 6.49
C ASN A 53 30.23 -18.70 6.62
N GLY A 54 29.44 -18.82 5.54
CA GLY A 54 28.00 -18.52 5.51
C GLY A 54 27.68 -17.04 5.39
N LYS A 55 28.62 -16.21 4.97
CA LYS A 55 28.45 -14.77 4.72
C LYS A 55 28.99 -14.43 3.33
N ASP A 56 28.22 -13.67 2.58
CA ASP A 56 28.57 -13.24 1.23
C ASP A 56 29.40 -11.96 1.26
N TYR A 57 30.50 -11.97 0.50
CA TYR A 57 31.42 -10.85 0.34
C TYR A 57 31.72 -10.62 -1.14
N LYS A 58 32.07 -9.38 -1.49
CA LYS A 58 32.50 -9.02 -2.82
C LYS A 58 33.90 -8.45 -2.83
N PHE A 59 34.72 -8.86 -3.80
CA PHE A 59 36.09 -8.37 -3.96
C PHE A 59 36.28 -7.67 -5.31
N ASP A 60 37.02 -6.56 -5.31
CA ASP A 60 37.34 -5.79 -6.50
C ASP A 60 38.39 -6.52 -7.38
N SER A 61 38.74 -5.94 -8.53
CA SER A 61 39.72 -6.51 -9.45
C SER A 61 41.15 -6.58 -8.87
N ARG A 62 41.43 -5.83 -7.83
CA ARG A 62 42.72 -5.85 -7.10
C ARG A 62 42.70 -6.84 -5.94
N GLY A 63 41.52 -7.33 -5.57
CA GLY A 63 41.28 -8.27 -4.49
C GLY A 63 40.87 -7.65 -3.16
N TYR A 64 40.57 -6.35 -3.12
CA TYR A 64 40.06 -5.72 -1.90
C TYR A 64 38.58 -5.90 -1.75
N MET A 65 38.16 -6.14 -0.50
CA MET A 65 36.76 -6.27 -0.09
C MET A 65 35.98 -4.96 -0.39
N ILE A 66 34.86 -5.09 -1.07
CA ILE A 66 33.98 -3.99 -1.43
C ILE A 66 32.99 -3.76 -0.28
N THR A 67 32.63 -2.50 -0.03
CA THR A 67 31.63 -2.07 0.94
C THR A 67 30.66 -1.04 0.33
N GLY A 68 29.54 -0.79 1.01
CA GLY A 68 28.52 0.16 0.55
C GLY A 68 27.66 -0.37 -0.61
N TRP A 69 27.00 0.55 -1.30
CA TRP A 69 26.12 0.23 -2.41
C TRP A 69 26.90 -0.20 -3.66
N GLN A 70 26.50 -1.34 -4.25
CA GLN A 70 27.06 -1.87 -5.50
C GLN A 70 25.92 -2.27 -6.44
N TYR A 71 26.01 -1.83 -7.70
CA TYR A 71 25.13 -2.32 -8.75
C TYR A 71 25.76 -3.54 -9.41
N ASN A 72 25.15 -4.70 -9.27
CA ASN A 72 25.61 -5.94 -9.84
C ASN A 72 24.85 -6.25 -11.12
N VAL A 73 25.58 -6.58 -12.19
CA VAL A 73 25.02 -7.03 -13.47
C VAL A 73 25.39 -8.49 -13.65
N TYR A 74 24.40 -9.36 -13.69
CA TYR A 74 24.58 -10.77 -13.98
C TYR A 74 24.37 -11.05 -15.47
N ASN A 75 25.08 -12.03 -16.02
CA ASN A 75 25.18 -12.29 -17.46
C ASN A 75 23.85 -12.64 -18.14
N ASP A 76 22.84 -13.04 -17.40
CA ASP A 76 21.49 -13.36 -17.88
C ASP A 76 20.54 -12.14 -17.88
N GLY A 77 21.00 -11.00 -17.30
CA GLY A 77 20.22 -9.77 -17.22
C GLY A 77 19.04 -9.77 -16.24
N ASP A 78 18.60 -10.95 -15.80
CA ASP A 78 17.37 -11.11 -15.01
C ASP A 78 17.55 -10.76 -13.53
N TYR A 79 18.78 -10.71 -13.02
CA TYR A 79 19.10 -10.50 -11.60
C TYR A 79 19.97 -9.29 -11.34
N SER A 80 19.99 -8.33 -12.25
CA SER A 80 20.76 -7.09 -12.06
C SER A 80 20.07 -6.18 -11.06
N GLY A 81 20.80 -5.67 -10.08
CA GLY A 81 20.22 -4.83 -9.03
C GLY A 81 21.26 -4.20 -8.12
N TRP A 82 20.74 -3.38 -7.20
CA TRP A 82 21.53 -2.76 -6.14
C TRP A 82 21.65 -3.69 -4.94
N TYR A 83 22.89 -3.94 -4.50
CA TYR A 83 23.25 -4.70 -3.31
C TYR A 83 23.98 -3.80 -2.34
N TYR A 84 23.90 -4.11 -1.06
CA TYR A 84 24.56 -3.33 -0.02
C TYR A 84 25.45 -4.22 0.84
N TYR A 85 26.72 -3.84 0.91
CA TYR A 85 27.75 -4.49 1.70
C TYR A 85 28.06 -3.63 2.93
N ASP A 86 28.03 -4.23 4.11
CA ASP A 86 28.27 -3.51 5.37
C ASP A 86 29.57 -2.70 5.35
N PRO A 87 29.54 -1.42 5.72
CA PRO A 87 30.75 -0.56 5.64
C PRO A 87 31.89 -1.01 6.54
N VAL A 88 31.61 -1.77 7.61
CA VAL A 88 32.61 -2.21 8.60
C VAL A 88 33.02 -3.65 8.34
N THR A 89 32.06 -4.56 8.14
CA THR A 89 32.34 -5.99 8.03
C THR A 89 32.49 -6.46 6.59
N GLY A 90 31.97 -5.72 5.60
CA GLY A 90 31.92 -6.10 4.18
C GLY A 90 30.89 -7.18 3.85
N GLU A 91 30.10 -7.64 4.84
CA GLU A 91 29.06 -8.66 4.64
C GLU A 91 27.90 -8.12 3.79
N GLU A 92 27.43 -8.86 2.81
CA GLU A 92 26.20 -8.51 2.10
C GLU A 92 25.01 -8.46 3.06
N LYS A 93 24.26 -7.35 3.03
CA LYS A 93 23.06 -7.19 3.86
C LYS A 93 21.83 -7.70 3.15
N ARG A 94 20.95 -8.34 3.92
CA ARG A 94 19.66 -8.86 3.46
C ARG A 94 18.53 -8.49 4.43
N GLY A 95 17.29 -8.55 3.94
CA GLY A 95 16.11 -8.16 4.70
C GLY A 95 15.96 -6.65 4.85
N TRP A 96 15.27 -6.23 5.89
CA TRP A 96 15.07 -4.83 6.22
C TRP A 96 16.37 -4.18 6.71
N GLN A 97 16.76 -3.08 6.08
CA GLN A 97 17.95 -2.31 6.43
C GLN A 97 17.63 -0.82 6.51
N LEU A 98 18.11 -0.17 7.58
CA LEU A 98 18.09 1.28 7.72
C LEU A 98 19.49 1.81 7.33
N ILE A 99 19.59 2.45 6.16
CA ILE A 99 20.84 2.95 5.60
C ILE A 99 20.69 4.46 5.35
N ASP A 100 21.54 5.25 5.95
CA ASP A 100 21.52 6.73 5.85
C ASP A 100 20.13 7.34 6.13
N GLY A 101 19.42 6.78 7.13
CA GLY A 101 18.09 7.25 7.56
C GLY A 101 16.93 6.83 6.67
N LYS A 102 17.17 5.97 5.68
CA LYS A 102 16.13 5.44 4.78
C LYS A 102 16.00 3.93 4.91
N TRP A 103 14.78 3.42 4.85
CA TRP A 103 14.52 1.99 4.87
C TRP A 103 14.59 1.38 3.48
N TYR A 104 15.21 0.20 3.41
CA TYR A 104 15.33 -0.64 2.22
C TYR A 104 14.95 -2.08 2.57
N TYR A 105 14.51 -2.83 1.58
CA TYR A 105 14.40 -4.28 1.68
C TYR A 105 15.31 -4.95 0.66
N LEU A 106 16.36 -5.61 1.15
CA LEU A 106 17.39 -6.28 0.35
C LEU A 106 17.06 -7.78 0.26
N SER A 107 16.84 -8.26 -0.94
CA SER A 107 16.61 -9.69 -1.22
C SER A 107 17.85 -10.32 -1.83
N GLU A 108 17.78 -11.61 -2.09
CA GLU A 108 18.79 -12.33 -2.87
C GLU A 108 18.98 -11.78 -4.30
N PHE A 109 17.99 -11.04 -4.82
CA PHE A 109 18.03 -10.37 -6.13
C PHE A 109 18.30 -8.85 -6.02
N GLY A 110 18.83 -8.41 -4.90
CA GLY A 110 19.12 -7.00 -4.61
C GLY A 110 17.97 -6.24 -3.96
N ALA A 111 18.12 -4.90 -3.91
CA ALA A 111 17.16 -3.98 -3.31
C ALA A 111 15.83 -3.99 -4.07
N ARG A 112 14.73 -4.14 -3.32
CA ARG A 112 13.38 -4.14 -3.90
C ARG A 112 12.95 -2.73 -4.28
N PHE A 113 12.13 -2.65 -5.34
CA PHE A 113 11.57 -1.40 -5.87
C PHE A 113 10.11 -1.59 -6.29
N GLY A 114 9.35 -0.51 -6.42
CA GLY A 114 7.92 -0.54 -6.72
C GLY A 114 7.09 -1.12 -5.58
N ALA A 115 5.88 -1.58 -5.89
CA ALA A 115 5.01 -2.25 -4.92
C ALA A 115 5.51 -3.68 -4.63
N GLN A 116 5.65 -4.01 -3.35
CA GLN A 116 6.17 -5.29 -2.90
C GLN A 116 5.30 -5.89 -1.79
N ASN A 117 5.08 -7.20 -1.84
CA ASN A 117 4.52 -7.95 -0.72
C ASN A 117 5.68 -8.61 0.06
N ILE A 118 5.81 -8.24 1.33
CA ILE A 118 6.83 -8.78 2.23
C ILE A 118 6.12 -9.38 3.44
N ASN A 119 6.14 -10.69 3.55
CA ASN A 119 5.48 -11.44 4.63
C ASN A 119 3.99 -11.11 4.81
N GLY A 120 3.25 -10.95 3.69
CA GLY A 120 1.81 -10.66 3.70
C GLY A 120 1.44 -9.18 3.91
N LYS A 121 2.42 -8.30 4.04
CA LYS A 121 2.26 -6.85 4.13
C LYS A 121 2.75 -6.18 2.86
N HIS A 122 2.07 -5.12 2.43
CA HIS A 122 2.40 -4.42 1.20
C HIS A 122 3.17 -3.14 1.52
N TYR A 123 4.20 -2.88 0.74
CA TYR A 123 5.10 -1.72 0.86
C TYR A 123 5.37 -1.13 -0.53
N TYR A 124 5.78 0.11 -0.59
CA TYR A 124 6.21 0.74 -1.83
C TYR A 124 7.63 1.29 -1.69
N PHE A 125 8.48 0.93 -2.65
CA PHE A 125 9.86 1.40 -2.73
C PHE A 125 10.04 2.26 -3.97
N ASP A 126 10.84 3.30 -3.86
CA ASP A 126 11.16 4.18 -4.99
C ASP A 126 11.71 3.36 -6.17
N PRO A 127 11.17 3.52 -7.38
CA PRO A 127 11.62 2.74 -8.54
C PRO A 127 13.08 3.00 -8.96
N VAL A 128 13.65 4.12 -8.54
CA VAL A 128 15.02 4.53 -8.91
C VAL A 128 15.99 4.31 -7.76
N ASN A 129 15.63 4.80 -6.57
CA ASN A 129 16.52 4.80 -5.41
C ASN A 129 16.32 3.59 -4.49
N CYS A 130 15.25 2.79 -4.69
CA CYS A 130 14.87 1.61 -3.90
C CYS A 130 14.58 1.88 -2.42
N ASP A 131 14.51 3.15 -1.97
CA ASP A 131 14.15 3.48 -0.60
C ASP A 131 12.63 3.39 -0.40
N MET A 132 12.20 2.89 0.78
CA MET A 132 10.80 2.76 1.14
C MET A 132 10.12 4.14 1.18
N LYS A 133 8.96 4.24 0.53
CA LYS A 133 8.12 5.44 0.51
C LYS A 133 6.94 5.28 1.43
N THR A 134 6.52 6.39 2.01
CA THR A 134 5.35 6.49 2.88
C THR A 134 4.43 7.64 2.45
N GLY A 135 3.23 7.73 3.02
CA GLY A 135 2.24 8.72 2.64
C GLY A 135 1.49 8.35 1.37
N TRP A 136 0.99 9.35 0.67
CA TRP A 136 0.19 9.17 -0.54
C TRP A 136 1.08 8.87 -1.76
N ILE A 137 0.82 7.76 -2.41
CA ILE A 137 1.48 7.34 -3.65
C ILE A 137 0.42 7.21 -4.74
N SER A 138 0.63 7.89 -5.86
CA SER A 138 -0.25 7.81 -7.03
C SER A 138 0.24 6.76 -8.02
N ASN A 139 -0.69 5.95 -8.50
CA ASN A 139 -0.44 5.00 -9.58
C ASN A 139 -1.40 5.30 -10.75
N PRO A 140 -0.97 5.17 -12.01
CA PRO A 140 -1.87 5.22 -13.14
C PRO A 140 -2.79 3.99 -13.09
N GLY A 141 -4.09 4.21 -12.84
CA GLY A 141 -5.11 3.17 -12.82
C GLY A 141 -5.88 3.09 -14.13
N TYR A 142 -6.76 2.10 -14.23
CA TYR A 142 -7.58 1.84 -15.42
C TYR A 142 -8.58 2.97 -15.71
N SER A 143 -9.03 3.69 -14.66
CA SER A 143 -10.00 4.80 -14.75
C SER A 143 -9.42 6.16 -14.36
N GLY A 144 -8.09 6.29 -14.38
CA GLY A 144 -7.38 7.51 -13.98
C GLY A 144 -6.36 7.26 -12.87
N THR A 145 -5.99 8.32 -12.16
CA THR A 145 -5.04 8.21 -11.05
C THR A 145 -5.68 7.51 -9.86
N GLU A 146 -5.10 6.40 -9.45
CA GLU A 146 -5.43 5.69 -8.22
C GLU A 146 -4.46 6.10 -7.12
N TRP A 147 -4.94 6.20 -5.89
CA TRP A 147 -4.16 6.63 -4.74
C TRP A 147 -4.08 5.52 -3.71
N ASN A 148 -2.86 5.16 -3.35
CA ASN A 148 -2.56 4.30 -2.21
C ASN A 148 -1.97 5.16 -1.08
N TYR A 149 -2.15 4.73 0.15
CA TYR A 149 -1.53 5.38 1.30
C TYR A 149 -0.69 4.37 2.07
N TYR A 150 0.54 4.74 2.35
CA TYR A 150 1.47 3.95 3.12
C TYR A 150 1.73 4.63 4.46
N ASP A 151 1.52 3.89 5.55
CA ASP A 151 1.63 4.42 6.91
C ASP A 151 3.01 5.08 7.15
N PRO A 152 3.06 6.31 7.67
CA PRO A 152 4.33 7.03 7.85
C PRO A 152 5.33 6.39 8.80
N VAL A 153 4.86 5.53 9.70
CA VAL A 153 5.70 4.89 10.73
C VAL A 153 6.10 3.48 10.30
N SER A 154 5.14 2.66 9.88
CA SER A 154 5.39 1.26 9.52
C SER A 154 5.75 1.07 8.05
N GLY A 155 5.38 1.99 7.16
CA GLY A 155 5.48 1.84 5.71
C GLY A 155 4.42 0.90 5.10
N GLU A 156 3.54 0.31 5.92
CA GLU A 156 2.53 -0.64 5.45
C GLU A 156 1.41 0.06 4.67
N GLU A 157 0.94 -0.57 3.61
CA GLU A 157 -0.18 -0.07 2.82
C GLU A 157 -1.47 -0.05 3.64
N ALA A 158 -2.21 1.04 3.54
CA ALA A 158 -3.49 1.19 4.20
C ALA A 158 -4.55 0.27 3.58
N SER A 159 -5.38 -0.33 4.44
CA SER A 159 -6.55 -1.11 4.04
C SER A 159 -7.74 -0.81 4.95
N GLY A 160 -8.97 -0.91 4.42
CA GLY A 160 -10.19 -0.59 5.15
C GLY A 160 -10.28 0.91 5.51
N TRP A 161 -11.01 1.22 6.57
CA TRP A 161 -11.20 2.59 7.04
C TRP A 161 -9.91 3.18 7.63
N ARG A 162 -9.58 4.41 7.21
CA ARG A 162 -8.45 5.19 7.76
C ARG A 162 -8.86 6.65 7.93
N ASN A 163 -8.49 7.21 9.07
CA ASN A 163 -8.51 8.67 9.26
C ASN A 163 -7.11 9.20 9.00
N ILE A 164 -6.98 10.08 8.01
CA ILE A 164 -5.72 10.69 7.61
C ILE A 164 -5.95 12.21 7.60
N ASP A 165 -5.22 12.91 8.44
CA ASP A 165 -5.32 14.37 8.60
C ASP A 165 -6.76 14.86 8.85
N GLY A 166 -7.54 14.13 9.67
CA GLY A 166 -8.91 14.45 10.03
C GLY A 166 -9.98 14.10 8.99
N LYS A 167 -9.60 13.48 7.87
CA LYS A 167 -10.50 13.01 6.83
C LYS A 167 -10.57 11.49 6.80
N TRP A 168 -11.75 10.97 6.54
CA TRP A 168 -11.97 9.53 6.41
C TRP A 168 -11.83 9.06 4.97
N TYR A 169 -11.16 7.91 4.80
CA TYR A 169 -10.94 7.21 3.55
C TYR A 169 -11.24 5.73 3.73
N TYR A 170 -11.54 5.06 2.63
CA TYR A 170 -11.63 3.60 2.63
C TYR A 170 -10.79 3.01 1.50
N PHE A 171 -9.94 2.04 1.84
CA PHE A 171 -9.02 1.38 0.92
C PHE A 171 -9.41 -0.08 0.71
N LEU A 172 -9.56 -0.49 -0.55
CA LEU A 172 -9.57 -1.90 -0.95
C LEU A 172 -8.19 -2.28 -1.51
N HIS A 173 -7.86 -1.83 -2.70
CA HIS A 173 -6.53 -1.86 -3.31
C HIS A 173 -5.99 -0.43 -3.51
N HIS A 174 -6.87 0.53 -3.47
CA HIS A 174 -6.63 1.97 -3.55
C HIS A 174 -7.76 2.70 -2.81
N ALA A 175 -7.61 4.00 -2.60
CA ALA A 175 -8.65 4.83 -2.00
C ALA A 175 -9.90 4.87 -2.88
N LEU A 176 -11.06 4.53 -2.32
CA LEU A 176 -12.32 4.52 -3.03
C LEU A 176 -12.78 5.92 -3.44
N LYS A 177 -13.59 5.99 -4.51
CA LYS A 177 -14.13 7.22 -5.09
C LYS A 177 -15.61 7.05 -5.43
N GLY A 178 -16.36 8.17 -5.39
CA GLY A 178 -17.76 8.19 -5.77
C GLY A 178 -18.68 7.44 -4.82
N PHE A 179 -19.79 6.96 -5.33
CA PHE A 179 -20.79 6.18 -4.59
C PHE A 179 -20.29 4.76 -4.37
N GLN A 180 -20.23 4.33 -3.11
CA GLN A 180 -19.70 3.02 -2.72
C GLN A 180 -20.62 2.33 -1.73
N LYS A 181 -20.70 1.00 -1.83
CA LYS A 181 -21.35 0.15 -0.84
C LYS A 181 -20.26 -0.62 -0.09
N ILE A 182 -20.21 -0.44 1.23
CA ILE A 182 -19.27 -1.10 2.13
C ILE A 182 -20.08 -1.87 3.17
N GLY A 183 -20.06 -3.19 3.06
CA GLY A 183 -21.02 -4.02 3.77
C GLY A 183 -22.45 -3.73 3.29
N ASP A 184 -23.36 -3.49 4.23
CA ASP A 184 -24.76 -3.13 3.93
C ASP A 184 -25.02 -1.62 3.85
N LYS A 185 -23.98 -0.79 4.04
CA LYS A 185 -24.08 0.67 4.13
C LYS A 185 -23.53 1.34 2.89
N SER A 186 -24.12 2.47 2.49
CA SER A 186 -23.66 3.29 1.38
C SER A 186 -22.86 4.48 1.89
N TYR A 187 -21.85 4.87 1.12
CA TYR A 187 -20.97 6.00 1.41
C TYR A 187 -20.66 6.76 0.12
N TYR A 188 -20.27 8.01 0.26
CA TYR A 188 -19.79 8.79 -0.88
C TYR A 188 -18.39 9.35 -0.62
N PHE A 189 -17.48 9.08 -1.53
CA PHE A 189 -16.11 9.59 -1.50
C PHE A 189 -15.90 10.60 -2.63
N ASP A 190 -15.18 11.66 -2.34
CA ASP A 190 -14.84 12.68 -3.33
C ASP A 190 -14.17 12.04 -4.57
N PRO A 191 -14.65 12.30 -5.78
CA PRO A 191 -14.10 11.66 -6.99
C PRO A 191 -12.67 12.12 -7.34
N VAL A 192 -12.20 13.23 -6.75
CA VAL A 192 -10.85 13.75 -6.96
C VAL A 192 -9.94 13.37 -5.80
N ASN A 193 -10.35 13.71 -4.58
CA ASN A 193 -9.52 13.58 -3.38
C ASN A 193 -9.72 12.26 -2.63
N SER A 194 -10.76 11.47 -2.95
CA SER A 194 -11.09 10.19 -2.31
C SER A 194 -11.49 10.29 -0.82
N ASP A 195 -11.63 11.50 -0.25
CA ASP A 195 -12.10 11.65 1.12
C ASP A 195 -13.62 11.47 1.21
N MET A 196 -14.10 10.83 2.29
CA MET A 196 -15.52 10.62 2.55
C MET A 196 -16.23 11.96 2.70
N LYS A 197 -17.37 12.11 2.03
CA LYS A 197 -18.25 13.30 2.11
C LYS A 197 -19.53 12.97 2.85
N THR A 198 -20.07 13.96 3.51
CA THR A 198 -21.32 13.90 4.29
C THR A 198 -22.27 15.00 3.85
N GLY A 199 -23.52 14.97 4.35
CA GLY A 199 -24.57 15.92 3.98
C GLY A 199 -25.18 15.62 2.61
N TRP A 200 -25.72 16.65 1.97
CA TRP A 200 -26.38 16.52 0.67
C TRP A 200 -25.39 16.36 -0.48
N ILE A 201 -25.51 15.29 -1.21
CA ILE A 201 -24.71 14.97 -2.41
C ILE A 201 -25.63 14.82 -3.62
N SER A 202 -25.30 15.50 -4.71
CA SER A 202 -26.03 15.35 -5.97
C SER A 202 -25.22 14.62 -7.04
N LYS A 203 -25.92 13.91 -7.88
CA LYS A 203 -25.37 13.21 -9.04
C LYS A 203 -26.27 13.42 -10.23
N GLN A 204 -25.69 13.55 -11.43
CA GLN A 204 -26.46 13.60 -12.65
C GLN A 204 -27.14 12.23 -12.88
N GLY A 205 -28.45 12.23 -12.99
CA GLY A 205 -29.28 11.07 -13.26
C GLY A 205 -30.28 11.37 -14.36
N TYR A 206 -31.25 10.49 -14.60
CA TYR A 206 -32.38 10.72 -15.51
C TYR A 206 -33.69 10.71 -14.70
N PRO A 207 -34.53 11.73 -14.82
CA PRO A 207 -34.53 12.86 -15.77
C PRO A 207 -33.81 14.15 -15.27
N GLY A 208 -32.91 14.08 -14.31
CA GLY A 208 -32.22 15.26 -13.77
C GLY A 208 -31.34 14.91 -12.58
N LEU A 209 -31.05 15.91 -11.73
CA LEU A 209 -30.21 15.69 -10.56
C LEU A 209 -30.89 14.75 -9.55
N GLU A 210 -30.22 13.69 -9.21
CA GLU A 210 -30.53 12.81 -8.07
C GLU A 210 -29.81 13.31 -6.84
N TRP A 211 -30.49 13.27 -5.69
CA TRP A 211 -29.96 13.75 -4.44
C TRP A 211 -29.95 12.65 -3.40
N TYR A 212 -28.89 12.63 -2.60
CA TYR A 212 -28.63 11.66 -1.54
C TYR A 212 -28.22 12.43 -0.30
N TYR A 213 -28.46 11.88 0.87
CA TYR A 213 -27.98 12.48 2.12
C TYR A 213 -27.17 11.45 2.90
N TYR A 214 -25.99 11.88 3.29
CA TYR A 214 -25.06 11.11 4.10
C TYR A 214 -24.97 11.71 5.49
N ASP A 215 -25.18 10.89 6.52
CA ASP A 215 -25.16 11.31 7.92
C ASP A 215 -23.85 12.02 8.27
N PRO A 216 -23.88 13.21 8.92
CA PRO A 216 -22.68 13.99 9.22
C PRO A 216 -21.69 13.31 10.17
N GLU A 217 -22.16 12.41 11.05
CA GLU A 217 -21.31 11.76 12.05
C GLU A 217 -20.74 10.43 11.54
N SER A 218 -21.60 9.59 10.96
CA SER A 218 -21.21 8.24 10.51
C SER A 218 -20.76 8.19 9.05
N GLY A 219 -21.17 9.15 8.24
CA GLY A 219 -20.97 9.14 6.78
C GLY A 219 -21.88 8.16 6.04
N GLU A 220 -22.83 7.50 6.74
CA GLU A 220 -23.73 6.52 6.16
C GLU A 220 -24.84 7.18 5.35
N GLY A 221 -25.16 6.65 4.18
CA GLY A 221 -26.27 7.10 3.37
C GLY A 221 -27.61 6.72 4.01
N LEU A 222 -28.53 7.69 4.09
CA LEU A 222 -29.82 7.52 4.71
C LEU A 222 -30.83 6.86 3.73
N SER A 223 -31.76 6.08 4.27
CA SER A 223 -32.91 5.51 3.56
C SER A 223 -34.19 5.63 4.36
N GLY A 224 -35.35 5.50 3.71
CA GLY A 224 -36.67 5.63 4.35
C GLY A 224 -36.96 7.06 4.79
N TRP A 225 -37.88 7.20 5.75
CA TRP A 225 -38.27 8.49 6.31
C TRP A 225 -37.21 9.08 7.23
N GLN A 226 -36.87 10.35 7.01
CA GLN A 226 -35.84 11.05 7.76
C GLN A 226 -36.25 12.49 8.08
N THR A 227 -35.85 12.97 9.24
CA THR A 227 -35.96 14.38 9.61
C THR A 227 -34.57 14.99 9.65
N ILE A 228 -34.31 15.95 8.78
CA ILE A 228 -33.03 16.63 8.62
C ILE A 228 -33.29 18.13 8.78
N ASP A 229 -32.65 18.77 9.73
CA ASP A 229 -32.82 20.19 10.05
C ASP A 229 -34.29 20.61 10.24
N GLY A 230 -35.08 19.74 10.91
CA GLY A 230 -36.50 19.99 11.20
C GLY A 230 -37.46 19.77 10.01
N LYS A 231 -36.95 19.33 8.86
CA LYS A 231 -37.71 19.05 7.64
C LYS A 231 -37.77 17.56 7.37
N THR A 232 -38.88 17.09 6.81
CA THR A 232 -39.09 15.67 6.56
C THR A 232 -38.80 15.33 5.11
N TYR A 233 -38.04 14.25 4.92
CA TYR A 233 -37.66 13.68 3.63
C TYR A 233 -37.96 12.18 3.63
N CYS A 234 -38.02 11.60 2.44
CA CYS A 234 -38.01 10.16 2.32
C CYS A 234 -37.06 9.75 1.19
N PHE A 235 -36.29 8.71 1.46
CA PHE A 235 -35.28 8.16 0.53
C PHE A 235 -35.68 6.73 0.14
N ASP A 236 -35.37 6.35 -1.08
CA ASP A 236 -35.54 4.97 -1.53
C ASP A 236 -34.51 4.00 -0.90
N GLU A 237 -34.57 2.74 -1.23
CA GLU A 237 -33.64 1.71 -0.74
C GLU A 237 -32.18 1.92 -1.18
N PHE A 238 -31.97 2.75 -2.22
CA PHE A 238 -30.65 3.14 -2.72
C PHE A 238 -30.14 4.47 -2.13
N GLY A 239 -30.93 5.09 -1.23
CA GLY A 239 -30.61 6.38 -0.59
C GLY A 239 -30.94 7.59 -1.44
N LYS A 240 -31.66 7.47 -2.55
CA LYS A 240 -32.08 8.58 -3.40
C LYS A 240 -33.33 9.26 -2.83
N ALA A 241 -33.28 10.58 -2.65
CA ALA A 241 -34.41 11.37 -2.17
C ALA A 241 -35.57 11.36 -3.16
N PHE A 242 -36.79 11.13 -2.66
CA PHE A 242 -37.99 11.23 -3.48
C PHE A 242 -38.28 12.67 -3.89
N VAL A 243 -38.90 12.81 -5.05
CA VAL A 243 -39.40 14.07 -5.60
C VAL A 243 -40.74 13.89 -6.26
N GLY A 244 -41.59 14.92 -6.23
CA GLY A 244 -42.92 14.89 -6.81
C GLY A 244 -43.86 13.92 -6.08
N GLN A 245 -44.90 13.47 -6.76
CA GLN A 245 -45.84 12.51 -6.17
C GLN A 245 -45.23 11.10 -6.11
N ARG A 246 -45.39 10.46 -4.96
CA ARG A 246 -44.95 9.07 -4.73
C ARG A 246 -46.06 8.30 -3.96
N THR A 247 -46.22 7.04 -4.33
CA THR A 247 -46.96 6.07 -3.52
C THR A 247 -45.91 5.22 -2.81
N LEU A 248 -45.96 5.18 -1.48
CA LEU A 248 -45.00 4.46 -0.65
C LEU A 248 -45.51 3.08 -0.25
N ILE A 249 -44.69 2.34 0.49
CA ILE A 249 -44.99 0.93 0.92
C ILE A 249 -46.27 0.80 1.76
N ASP A 250 -46.61 1.87 2.50
CA ASP A 250 -47.86 1.95 3.27
C ASP A 250 -49.14 2.11 2.39
N GLY A 251 -48.95 2.22 1.06
CA GLY A 251 -50.03 2.42 0.09
C GLY A 251 -50.54 3.85 0.02
N LYS A 252 -50.02 4.74 0.84
CA LYS A 252 -50.42 6.17 0.84
C LYS A 252 -49.62 6.97 -0.17
N ARG A 253 -50.20 8.05 -0.67
CA ARG A 253 -49.58 8.97 -1.63
C ARG A 253 -49.07 10.21 -0.92
N TYR A 254 -47.86 10.62 -1.26
CA TYR A 254 -47.20 11.78 -0.69
C TYR A 254 -46.66 12.68 -1.81
N TYR A 255 -46.37 13.93 -1.50
CA TYR A 255 -45.77 14.84 -2.43
C TYR A 255 -44.51 15.48 -1.83
N PHE A 256 -43.41 15.34 -2.54
CA PHE A 256 -42.13 15.91 -2.17
C PHE A 256 -41.78 17.05 -3.13
N ASP A 257 -41.38 18.18 -2.58
CA ASP A 257 -41.01 19.37 -3.35
C ASP A 257 -39.95 19.03 -4.42
N PRO A 258 -40.17 19.38 -5.69
CA PRO A 258 -39.19 19.04 -6.75
C PRO A 258 -37.85 19.74 -6.63
N VAL A 259 -37.77 20.84 -5.87
CA VAL A 259 -36.55 21.64 -5.68
C VAL A 259 -35.87 21.30 -4.37
N THR A 260 -36.61 21.33 -3.25
CA THR A 260 -36.05 21.13 -1.90
C THR A 260 -36.07 19.65 -1.45
N ARG A 261 -36.88 18.77 -2.07
CA ARG A 261 -37.15 17.37 -1.72
C ARG A 261 -37.89 17.20 -0.38
N GLU A 262 -38.31 18.28 0.22
CA GLU A 262 -39.08 18.27 1.47
C GLU A 262 -40.46 17.67 1.26
N LEU A 263 -40.97 16.95 2.25
CA LEU A 263 -42.36 16.54 2.28
C LEU A 263 -43.24 17.79 2.37
N ILE A 264 -44.17 17.93 1.45
CA ILE A 264 -45.14 19.01 1.46
C ILE A 264 -46.39 18.56 2.25
N THR A 265 -46.88 19.46 3.11
CA THR A 265 -48.16 19.30 3.82
C THR A 265 -49.09 20.46 3.50
N GLY A 266 -50.44 20.27 3.69
CA GLY A 266 -51.43 21.25 3.31
C GLY A 266 -51.86 21.12 1.85
N TRP A 267 -52.28 22.26 1.25
CA TRP A 267 -52.78 22.27 -0.11
C TRP A 267 -51.68 22.15 -1.16
N VAL A 268 -51.83 21.24 -2.11
CA VAL A 268 -50.94 21.02 -3.22
C VAL A 268 -51.75 21.04 -4.54
N GLU A 269 -51.31 21.82 -5.51
CA GLU A 269 -51.89 21.85 -6.86
C GLU A 269 -51.02 21.06 -7.83
N LEU A 270 -51.61 20.03 -8.44
CA LEU A 270 -50.95 19.16 -9.43
C LEU A 270 -51.81 19.06 -10.68
N SER A 271 -51.27 19.49 -11.80
CA SER A 271 -51.98 19.43 -13.11
C SER A 271 -53.38 20.08 -13.07
N GLY A 272 -53.53 21.19 -12.36
CA GLY A 272 -54.81 21.91 -12.23
C GLY A 272 -55.78 21.32 -11.23
N LEU A 273 -55.41 20.24 -10.55
CA LEU A 273 -56.21 19.63 -9.47
C LEU A 273 -55.61 19.93 -8.10
N LYS A 274 -56.49 20.22 -7.11
CA LYS A 274 -56.07 20.48 -5.74
C LYS A 274 -56.17 19.20 -4.91
N TYR A 275 -55.10 18.92 -4.18
CA TYR A 275 -54.98 17.83 -3.22
C TYR A 275 -54.63 18.38 -1.85
N TYR A 276 -55.10 17.69 -0.81
CA TYR A 276 -54.69 18.06 0.55
C TYR A 276 -53.78 16.98 1.13
N ALA A 277 -52.55 17.38 1.42
CA ALA A 277 -51.58 16.52 2.13
C ALA A 277 -51.77 16.72 3.63
N ASP A 278 -52.42 15.77 4.29
CA ASP A 278 -52.92 15.88 5.67
C ASP A 278 -51.76 15.88 6.67
N PRO A 279 -51.47 17.01 7.37
CA PRO A 279 -50.43 17.07 8.41
C PRO A 279 -50.62 16.04 9.53
N ASN A 280 -51.92 15.74 9.87
CA ASN A 280 -52.27 14.79 10.93
C ASN A 280 -52.14 13.33 10.50
N ASP A 281 -51.95 13.07 9.19
CA ASP A 281 -51.71 11.75 8.63
C ASP A 281 -50.28 11.71 7.99
N GLY A 282 -49.32 12.38 8.63
CA GLY A 282 -47.91 12.41 8.20
C GLY A 282 -47.67 12.97 6.81
N GLY A 283 -48.57 13.84 6.28
CA GLY A 283 -48.47 14.44 4.96
C GLY A 283 -49.03 13.56 3.81
N ALA A 284 -49.73 12.49 4.12
CA ALA A 284 -50.42 11.67 3.10
C ALA A 284 -51.56 12.43 2.44
N PHE A 285 -51.76 12.25 1.13
CA PHE A 285 -52.94 12.83 0.46
C PHE A 285 -54.23 12.24 1.04
N ALA A 286 -55.11 13.13 1.45
CA ALA A 286 -56.42 12.76 1.93
C ALA A 286 -57.25 12.03 0.84
N SER A 287 -57.77 10.87 1.17
CA SER A 287 -58.64 10.12 0.29
C SER A 287 -59.80 9.46 1.08
N ASN A 288 -61.00 9.52 0.53
CA ASN A 288 -62.21 8.87 1.09
C ASN A 288 -62.50 9.21 2.56
N LYS A 289 -62.13 10.44 3.00
CA LYS A 289 -62.41 10.93 4.35
C LYS A 289 -62.88 12.40 4.32
N THR A 290 -63.73 12.76 5.30
CA THR A 290 -64.07 14.17 5.53
C THR A 290 -63.02 14.78 6.46
N LEU A 291 -62.50 15.93 6.11
CA LEU A 291 -61.53 16.66 6.91
C LEU A 291 -62.13 18.01 7.31
N ILE A 292 -61.83 18.47 8.49
CA ILE A 292 -62.06 19.84 8.91
C ILE A 292 -60.74 20.58 8.68
N ILE A 293 -60.73 21.48 7.70
CA ILE A 293 -59.55 22.24 7.32
C ILE A 293 -59.82 23.70 7.67
N ASP A 294 -58.98 24.33 8.50
CA ASP A 294 -59.08 25.68 8.97
C ASP A 294 -60.42 26.02 9.69
N GLY A 295 -60.99 24.96 10.35
CA GLY A 295 -62.24 25.13 11.14
C GLY A 295 -63.51 25.11 10.30
N VAL A 296 -63.48 24.74 9.04
CA VAL A 296 -64.57 24.63 8.11
C VAL A 296 -64.84 23.19 7.68
#